data_4183a05a40de4d6db0dd3214027b614d
#
_entry.id   4183a05a40de4d6db0dd3214027b614d
#
_cell.length_a   1.000
_cell.length_b   1.000
_cell.length_c   1.000
_cell.angle_alpha   90.00
_cell.angle_beta   90.00
_cell.angle_gamma   90.00
#
_symmetry.space_group_name_H-M   'P 1'
#
loop_
_entity.id
_entity.type
_entity.pdbx_description
1 polymer ?
#
loop_
_entity_poly.entity_id
_entity_poly.type
_entity_poly.pdbx_seq_one_letter_code
_entity_poly.pdbx_strand_id
1 'polypeptide(L)'
;MTQQVDRVSTSKPLWARYSWIGWVIVVGIAVAFPFVVDRPRFWLPNIGVRSLWLGIIAMSLVFLNRYVGLLSLAQATIAGISAYGVGYAMVTMGLGFFVAVATGIVAGTVAGFLVALIAARTKAIYFLMITLALGQVFYSYASQAIEVTNARRGLAPIKKPDLGFVNLNDITTFYFFVLALAVLCYLLCRYVAATSFGLALQGIRDSPERMAALGYRVNRYRIGAITFAAFIASIGGVVLVLDRAQVDPDVVSLGSTLDILVVAVIGGIGSLGGVFLGALVLTFLDNFAQDFTDRYQSLTGVVFIIVLLFAPAGIAGIGKQVKRVIDRRRKELSFFSVGDPQQEPPAAQSAEEAITKGKQQ
;
A
#
# COMPACT_ATOMS: atom_id res chain seq x y z
N MET A 1 -16.38 4.92 51.07
CA MET A 1 -16.29 5.55 49.73
C MET A 1 -15.77 4.51 48.76
N THR A 2 -16.66 3.73 48.16
CA THR A 2 -16.37 2.69 47.18
C THR A 2 -16.59 3.30 45.79
N GLN A 3 -15.48 3.62 45.08
CA GLN A 3 -15.56 4.03 43.68
C GLN A 3 -16.00 2.83 42.83
N GLN A 4 -17.16 2.91 42.26
CA GLN A 4 -17.62 2.05 41.16
C GLN A 4 -16.72 2.30 39.95
N VAL A 5 -15.88 1.33 39.66
CA VAL A 5 -15.13 1.28 38.38
C VAL A 5 -16.13 0.85 37.31
N ASP A 6 -16.64 1.83 36.57
CA ASP A 6 -17.44 1.59 35.37
C ASP A 6 -16.62 0.75 34.40
N ARG A 7 -17.01 -0.51 34.23
CA ARG A 7 -16.51 -1.38 33.18
C ARG A 7 -16.96 -0.78 31.86
N VAL A 8 -16.06 -0.05 31.21
CA VAL A 8 -16.24 0.33 29.81
C VAL A 8 -16.35 -0.94 28.99
N SER A 9 -17.57 -1.32 28.66
CA SER A 9 -17.88 -2.42 27.75
C SER A 9 -17.26 -2.10 26.38
N THR A 10 -16.11 -2.67 26.09
CA THR A 10 -15.48 -2.64 24.77
C THR A 10 -16.18 -3.60 23.83
N SER A 11 -17.45 -3.37 23.54
CA SER A 11 -18.13 -4.03 22.43
C SER A 11 -17.46 -3.57 21.13
N LYS A 12 -16.65 -4.46 20.52
CA LYS A 12 -16.08 -4.22 19.18
C LYS A 12 -17.24 -3.84 18.25
N PRO A 13 -17.18 -2.69 17.58
CA PRO A 13 -18.29 -2.22 16.74
C PRO A 13 -18.59 -3.26 15.65
N LEU A 14 -19.85 -3.56 15.40
CA LEU A 14 -20.35 -4.59 14.48
C LEU A 14 -19.70 -4.55 13.09
N TRP A 15 -19.26 -3.38 12.62
CA TRP A 15 -18.59 -3.22 11.32
C TRP A 15 -17.14 -3.78 11.29
N ALA A 16 -16.45 -3.89 12.43
CA ALA A 16 -15.14 -4.58 12.50
C ALA A 16 -15.31 -6.09 12.22
N ARG A 17 -16.49 -6.64 12.45
CA ARG A 17 -16.83 -8.03 12.16
C ARG A 17 -17.11 -8.26 10.67
N TYR A 18 -17.51 -7.21 9.93
CA TYR A 18 -17.86 -7.28 8.51
C TYR A 18 -16.79 -6.75 7.54
N SER A 19 -15.66 -6.27 8.05
CA SER A 19 -14.57 -5.76 7.18
C SER A 19 -13.98 -6.84 6.24
N TRP A 20 -14.10 -8.10 6.58
CA TRP A 20 -13.66 -9.22 5.75
C TRP A 20 -14.59 -9.48 4.56
N ILE A 21 -15.91 -9.17 4.70
CA ILE A 21 -16.89 -9.32 3.61
C ILE A 21 -16.54 -8.39 2.45
N GLY A 22 -16.15 -7.14 2.74
CA GLY A 22 -15.69 -6.20 1.70
C GLY A 22 -14.50 -6.76 0.90
N TRP A 23 -13.61 -7.49 1.55
CA TRP A 23 -12.48 -8.15 0.91
C TRP A 23 -12.90 -9.36 0.08
N VAL A 24 -13.80 -10.17 0.58
CA VAL A 24 -14.35 -11.31 -0.18
C VAL A 24 -15.07 -10.81 -1.43
N ILE A 25 -15.77 -9.70 -1.35
CA ILE A 25 -16.42 -9.08 -2.51
C ILE A 25 -15.38 -8.59 -3.53
N VAL A 26 -14.33 -7.89 -3.09
CA VAL A 26 -13.28 -7.40 -3.99
C VAL A 26 -12.55 -8.56 -4.68
N VAL A 27 -12.18 -9.60 -3.92
CA VAL A 27 -11.56 -10.81 -4.49
C VAL A 27 -12.53 -11.54 -5.41
N GLY A 28 -13.82 -11.64 -5.03
CA GLY A 28 -14.86 -12.24 -5.86
C GLY A 28 -15.05 -11.51 -7.19
N ILE A 29 -15.04 -10.17 -7.19
CA ILE A 29 -15.08 -9.36 -8.40
C ILE A 29 -13.82 -9.58 -9.25
N ALA A 30 -12.63 -9.64 -8.63
CA ALA A 30 -11.39 -9.92 -9.33
C ALA A 30 -11.38 -11.33 -9.96
N VAL A 31 -11.94 -12.34 -9.29
CA VAL A 31 -12.09 -13.69 -9.84
C VAL A 31 -13.11 -13.73 -10.98
N ALA A 32 -14.20 -12.96 -10.89
CA ALA A 32 -15.22 -12.87 -11.93
C ALA A 32 -14.76 -12.05 -13.16
N PHE A 33 -13.76 -11.19 -12.99
CA PHE A 33 -13.29 -10.26 -14.03
C PHE A 33 -13.01 -10.92 -15.38
N PRO A 34 -12.27 -12.05 -15.49
CA PRO A 34 -12.00 -12.70 -16.77
C PRO A 34 -13.25 -13.24 -17.48
N PHE A 35 -14.33 -13.53 -16.74
CA PHE A 35 -15.57 -14.10 -17.28
C PHE A 35 -16.57 -13.04 -17.73
N VAL A 36 -16.44 -11.81 -17.22
CA VAL A 36 -17.37 -10.70 -17.52
C VAL A 36 -16.90 -9.87 -18.72
N VAL A 37 -15.62 -9.95 -19.07
CA VAL A 37 -15.01 -9.08 -20.07
C VAL A 37 -15.08 -9.70 -21.48
N ASP A 38 -15.66 -8.99 -22.45
CA ASP A 38 -15.86 -9.45 -23.83
C ASP A 38 -14.56 -9.68 -24.62
N ARG A 39 -13.45 -9.04 -24.23
CA ARG A 39 -12.12 -9.14 -24.88
C ARG A 39 -11.01 -9.46 -23.87
N PRO A 40 -10.93 -10.67 -23.34
CA PRO A 40 -9.98 -11.04 -22.29
C PRO A 40 -8.51 -10.81 -22.69
N ARG A 41 -8.16 -10.97 -23.97
CA ARG A 41 -6.80 -10.78 -24.49
C ARG A 41 -6.28 -9.34 -24.39
N PHE A 42 -7.17 -8.34 -24.34
CA PHE A 42 -6.78 -6.93 -24.15
C PHE A 42 -6.83 -6.53 -22.68
N TRP A 43 -7.93 -6.84 -21.99
CA TRP A 43 -8.19 -6.34 -20.65
C TRP A 43 -7.36 -7.05 -19.55
N LEU A 44 -7.11 -8.37 -19.70
CA LEU A 44 -6.40 -9.10 -18.67
C LEU A 44 -4.94 -8.66 -18.54
N PRO A 45 -4.09 -8.61 -19.59
CA PRO A 45 -2.71 -8.18 -19.43
C PRO A 45 -2.62 -6.69 -19.11
N ASN A 46 -3.31 -5.83 -19.87
CA ASN A 46 -3.12 -4.38 -19.79
C ASN A 46 -3.71 -3.75 -18.52
N ILE A 47 -4.79 -4.31 -17.96
CA ILE A 47 -5.45 -3.77 -16.78
C ILE A 47 -5.38 -4.75 -15.61
N GLY A 48 -5.76 -6.01 -15.81
CA GLY A 48 -5.82 -7.00 -14.75
C GLY A 48 -4.46 -7.30 -14.13
N VAL A 49 -3.54 -7.85 -14.91
CA VAL A 49 -2.21 -8.24 -14.40
C VAL A 49 -1.39 -7.02 -14.00
N ARG A 50 -1.45 -5.94 -14.81
CA ARG A 50 -0.73 -4.70 -14.52
C ARG A 50 -1.16 -4.08 -13.18
N SER A 51 -2.44 -4.03 -12.89
CA SER A 51 -2.94 -3.51 -11.61
C SER A 51 -2.53 -4.39 -10.41
N LEU A 52 -2.43 -5.71 -10.61
CA LEU A 52 -2.04 -6.63 -9.55
C LEU A 52 -0.56 -6.47 -9.17
N TRP A 53 0.38 -6.46 -10.12
CA TRP A 53 1.79 -6.31 -9.77
C TRP A 53 2.11 -4.90 -9.26
N LEU A 54 1.52 -3.83 -9.83
CA LEU A 54 1.60 -2.48 -9.27
C LEU A 54 1.05 -2.44 -7.84
N GLY A 55 -0.07 -3.10 -7.60
CA GLY A 55 -0.69 -3.23 -6.29
C GLY A 55 0.21 -3.93 -5.28
N ILE A 56 0.91 -5.02 -5.65
CA ILE A 56 1.86 -5.73 -4.78
C ILE A 56 3.02 -4.80 -4.39
N ILE A 57 3.63 -4.10 -5.36
CA ILE A 57 4.76 -3.19 -5.09
C ILE A 57 4.29 -2.03 -4.21
N ALA A 58 3.17 -1.37 -4.54
CA ALA A 58 2.65 -0.26 -3.76
C ALA A 58 2.14 -0.71 -2.37
N MET A 59 1.67 -1.95 -2.21
CA MET A 59 1.32 -2.52 -0.90
C MET A 59 2.54 -2.62 0.02
N SER A 60 3.72 -2.92 -0.51
CA SER A 60 4.97 -2.93 0.28
C SER A 60 5.32 -1.54 0.82
N LEU A 61 5.09 -0.49 0.02
CA LEU A 61 5.24 0.92 0.43
C LEU A 61 4.23 1.28 1.53
N VAL A 62 2.96 0.93 1.33
CA VAL A 62 1.89 1.20 2.30
C VAL A 62 2.11 0.43 3.60
N PHE A 63 2.65 -0.79 3.54
CA PHE A 63 3.03 -1.54 4.74
C PHE A 63 4.03 -0.76 5.60
N LEU A 64 5.11 -0.24 5.01
CA LEU A 64 6.11 0.55 5.73
C LEU A 64 5.50 1.83 6.33
N ASN A 65 4.73 2.57 5.53
CA ASN A 65 4.12 3.81 6.02
C ASN A 65 3.13 3.55 7.15
N ARG A 66 2.28 2.54 7.01
CA ARG A 66 1.22 2.25 7.98
C ARG A 66 1.75 1.72 9.32
N TYR A 67 2.74 0.82 9.30
CA TYR A 67 3.20 0.12 10.51
C TYR A 67 4.50 0.69 11.10
N VAL A 68 5.35 1.29 10.27
CA VAL A 68 6.65 1.85 10.70
C VAL A 68 6.66 3.37 10.73
N GLY A 69 5.75 4.01 9.96
CA GLY A 69 5.72 5.46 9.80
C GLY A 69 6.83 5.98 8.87
N LEU A 70 7.38 5.12 8.00
CA LEU A 70 8.42 5.47 7.04
C LEU A 70 7.87 5.33 5.61
N LEU A 71 7.98 6.39 4.82
CA LEU A 71 7.65 6.37 3.41
C LEU A 71 8.93 6.07 2.60
N SER A 72 8.97 4.93 1.92
CA SER A 72 10.13 4.51 1.11
C SER A 72 9.86 4.70 -0.38
N LEU A 73 10.73 5.43 -1.06
CA LEU A 73 10.68 5.58 -2.52
C LEU A 73 11.61 4.57 -3.25
N ALA A 74 12.25 3.66 -2.52
CA ALA A 74 13.07 2.60 -3.12
C ALA A 74 12.28 1.37 -3.58
N GLN A 75 10.94 1.32 -3.40
CA GLN A 75 10.16 0.10 -3.68
C GLN A 75 10.16 -0.25 -5.17
N ALA A 76 10.07 0.75 -6.07
CA ALA A 76 10.23 0.55 -7.51
C ALA A 76 11.62 -0.02 -7.86
N THR A 77 12.66 0.54 -7.25
CA THR A 77 14.04 0.11 -7.45
C THR A 77 14.26 -1.32 -6.99
N ILE A 78 13.75 -1.68 -5.81
CA ILE A 78 13.84 -3.05 -5.28
C ILE A 78 13.12 -4.04 -6.18
N ALA A 79 11.92 -3.70 -6.65
CA ALA A 79 11.19 -4.50 -7.63
C ALA A 79 11.96 -4.63 -8.95
N GLY A 80 12.57 -3.54 -9.43
CA GLY A 80 13.41 -3.55 -10.62
C GLY A 80 14.68 -4.40 -10.45
N ILE A 81 15.37 -4.32 -9.31
CA ILE A 81 16.52 -5.19 -9.01
C ILE A 81 16.10 -6.66 -9.05
N SER A 82 14.93 -6.99 -8.48
CA SER A 82 14.39 -8.34 -8.56
C SER A 82 14.09 -8.75 -10.01
N ALA A 83 13.49 -7.86 -10.80
CA ALA A 83 13.20 -8.10 -12.22
C ALA A 83 14.48 -8.32 -13.04
N TYR A 84 15.52 -7.50 -12.82
CA TYR A 84 16.84 -7.71 -13.43
C TYR A 84 17.50 -9.02 -12.98
N GLY A 85 17.35 -9.40 -11.71
CA GLY A 85 17.87 -10.68 -11.19
C GLY A 85 17.25 -11.87 -11.93
N VAL A 86 15.92 -11.84 -12.16
CA VAL A 86 15.24 -12.86 -12.99
C VAL A 86 15.75 -12.81 -14.43
N GLY A 87 15.77 -11.62 -15.04
CA GLY A 87 16.19 -11.44 -16.43
C GLY A 87 17.63 -11.92 -16.67
N TYR A 88 18.56 -11.55 -15.80
CA TYR A 88 19.94 -11.97 -15.88
C TYR A 88 20.10 -13.48 -15.70
N ALA A 89 19.41 -14.07 -14.73
CA ALA A 89 19.45 -15.51 -14.49
C ALA A 89 18.90 -16.32 -15.68
N MET A 90 17.83 -15.85 -16.34
CA MET A 90 17.22 -16.56 -17.47
C MET A 90 17.93 -16.31 -18.79
N VAL A 91 18.27 -15.04 -19.09
CA VAL A 91 18.77 -14.65 -20.41
C VAL A 91 20.29 -14.86 -20.51
N THR A 92 21.04 -14.50 -19.45
CA THR A 92 22.51 -14.54 -19.48
C THR A 92 23.06 -15.87 -18.97
N MET A 93 22.52 -16.37 -17.84
CA MET A 93 22.98 -17.62 -17.23
C MET A 93 22.25 -18.86 -17.77
N GLY A 94 21.13 -18.71 -18.47
CA GLY A 94 20.34 -19.84 -18.97
C GLY A 94 19.74 -20.73 -17.88
N LEU A 95 19.55 -20.19 -16.66
CA LEU A 95 19.04 -20.94 -15.53
C LEU A 95 17.54 -21.24 -15.67
N GLY A 96 17.11 -22.37 -15.11
CA GLY A 96 15.70 -22.74 -15.08
C GLY A 96 14.83 -21.71 -14.35
N PHE A 97 13.57 -21.65 -14.71
CA PHE A 97 12.60 -20.65 -14.22
C PHE A 97 12.56 -20.51 -12.69
N PHE A 98 12.45 -21.61 -11.95
CA PHE A 98 12.36 -21.57 -10.49
C PHE A 98 13.61 -20.96 -9.83
N VAL A 99 14.79 -21.31 -10.37
CA VAL A 99 16.07 -20.77 -9.89
C VAL A 99 16.16 -19.28 -10.21
N ALA A 100 15.73 -18.88 -11.42
CA ALA A 100 15.71 -17.48 -11.82
C ALA A 100 14.76 -16.63 -10.95
N VAL A 101 13.57 -17.14 -10.66
CA VAL A 101 12.63 -16.47 -9.74
C VAL A 101 13.22 -16.35 -8.33
N ALA A 102 13.84 -17.42 -7.82
CA ALA A 102 14.48 -17.41 -6.51
C ALA A 102 15.64 -16.38 -6.47
N THR A 103 16.49 -16.35 -7.50
CA THR A 103 17.60 -15.37 -7.60
C THR A 103 17.08 -13.94 -7.65
N GLY A 104 16.00 -13.66 -8.39
CA GLY A 104 15.37 -12.35 -8.43
C GLY A 104 14.83 -11.90 -7.06
N ILE A 105 14.08 -12.78 -6.38
CA ILE A 105 13.53 -12.48 -5.05
C ILE A 105 14.67 -12.24 -4.04
N VAL A 106 15.70 -13.08 -4.07
CA VAL A 106 16.87 -12.93 -3.17
C VAL A 106 17.60 -11.63 -3.48
N ALA A 107 17.89 -11.33 -4.76
CA ALA A 107 18.59 -10.11 -5.17
C ALA A 107 17.86 -8.84 -4.69
N GLY A 108 16.54 -8.76 -4.94
CA GLY A 108 15.74 -7.61 -4.50
C GLY A 108 15.62 -7.52 -2.98
N THR A 109 15.46 -8.65 -2.28
CA THR A 109 15.41 -8.67 -0.81
C THR A 109 16.74 -8.26 -0.18
N VAL A 110 17.87 -8.72 -0.71
CA VAL A 110 19.21 -8.33 -0.26
C VAL A 110 19.45 -6.85 -0.52
N ALA A 111 19.07 -6.34 -1.70
CA ALA A 111 19.16 -4.91 -1.99
C ALA A 111 18.33 -4.09 -0.99
N GLY A 112 17.11 -4.51 -0.69
CA GLY A 112 16.28 -3.87 0.33
C GLY A 112 16.85 -3.95 1.74
N PHE A 113 17.51 -5.05 2.09
CA PHE A 113 18.26 -5.16 3.35
C PHE A 113 19.44 -4.18 3.42
N LEU A 114 20.19 -4.01 2.32
CA LEU A 114 21.27 -3.00 2.25
C LEU A 114 20.73 -1.58 2.38
N VAL A 115 19.62 -1.27 1.70
CA VAL A 115 18.90 0.01 1.89
C VAL A 115 18.48 0.19 3.34
N ALA A 116 18.00 -0.87 4.00
CA ALA A 116 17.58 -0.84 5.40
C ALA A 116 18.75 -0.53 6.34
N LEU A 117 19.92 -1.10 6.12
CA LEU A 117 21.13 -0.83 6.94
C LEU A 117 21.53 0.64 6.91
N ILE A 118 21.44 1.27 5.72
CA ILE A 118 21.80 2.67 5.52
C ILE A 118 20.70 3.59 6.09
N ALA A 119 19.45 3.34 5.72
CA ALA A 119 18.35 4.28 5.90
C ALA A 119 17.58 4.11 7.23
N ALA A 120 17.61 2.94 7.89
CA ALA A 120 16.80 2.68 9.09
C ALA A 120 17.14 3.56 10.31
N ARG A 121 18.34 4.17 10.33
CA ARG A 121 18.80 5.07 11.40
C ARG A 121 18.34 6.50 11.22
N THR A 122 17.74 6.84 10.08
CA THR A 122 17.34 8.20 9.73
C THR A 122 15.91 8.51 10.17
N LYS A 123 15.59 9.81 10.28
CA LYS A 123 14.23 10.30 10.52
C LYS A 123 13.41 10.22 9.22
N ALA A 124 12.09 10.23 9.34
CA ALA A 124 11.16 9.98 8.22
C ALA A 124 11.47 10.76 6.93
N ILE A 125 11.76 12.07 7.02
CA ILE A 125 12.06 12.91 5.83
C ILE A 125 13.39 12.53 5.21
N TYR A 126 14.44 12.33 6.02
CA TYR A 126 15.74 11.90 5.52
C TYR A 126 15.71 10.49 4.95
N PHE A 127 14.89 9.61 5.51
CA PHE A 127 14.66 8.27 4.98
C PHE A 127 14.10 8.32 3.56
N LEU A 128 13.10 9.16 3.32
CA LEU A 128 12.51 9.37 2.00
C LEU A 128 13.56 9.87 0.99
N MET A 129 14.37 10.86 1.37
CA MET A 129 15.42 11.42 0.49
C MET A 129 16.50 10.39 0.15
N ILE A 130 16.98 9.62 1.14
CA ILE A 130 18.00 8.59 0.95
C ILE A 130 17.47 7.48 0.05
N THR A 131 16.23 7.01 0.26
CA THR A 131 15.65 5.96 -0.56
C THR A 131 15.45 6.38 -2.01
N LEU A 132 15.08 7.65 -2.25
CA LEU A 132 15.02 8.22 -3.59
C LEU A 132 16.42 8.30 -4.24
N ALA A 133 17.42 8.81 -3.51
CA ALA A 133 18.79 8.92 -4.01
C ALA A 133 19.37 7.55 -4.39
N LEU A 134 19.18 6.53 -3.53
CA LEU A 134 19.62 5.16 -3.83
C LEU A 134 18.92 4.60 -5.07
N GLY A 135 17.64 4.93 -5.27
CA GLY A 135 16.90 4.58 -6.47
C GLY A 135 17.53 5.19 -7.73
N GLN A 136 17.91 6.48 -7.68
CA GLN A 136 18.54 7.16 -8.82
C GLN A 136 19.95 6.65 -9.11
N VAL A 137 20.72 6.27 -8.09
CA VAL A 137 22.02 5.61 -8.25
C VAL A 137 21.86 4.30 -9.02
N PHE A 138 20.88 3.48 -8.62
CA PHE A 138 20.63 2.21 -9.32
C PHE A 138 20.11 2.43 -10.74
N TYR A 139 19.22 3.41 -10.97
CA TYR A 139 18.76 3.78 -12.31
C TYR A 139 19.93 4.18 -13.22
N SER A 140 20.84 5.02 -12.72
CA SER A 140 22.03 5.43 -13.45
C SER A 140 22.93 4.23 -13.78
N TYR A 141 23.14 3.33 -12.81
CA TYR A 141 23.89 2.09 -13.02
C TYR A 141 23.21 1.20 -14.08
N ALA A 142 21.92 0.93 -13.94
CA ALA A 142 21.15 0.08 -14.85
C ALA A 142 21.17 0.63 -16.29
N SER A 143 21.17 1.94 -16.46
CA SER A 143 21.20 2.60 -17.77
C SER A 143 22.55 2.57 -18.47
N GLN A 144 23.65 2.29 -17.73
CA GLN A 144 25.02 2.37 -18.24
C GLN A 144 25.75 1.02 -18.26
N ALA A 145 25.37 0.08 -17.38
CA ALA A 145 26.06 -1.21 -17.26
C ALA A 145 25.70 -2.16 -18.42
N ILE A 146 26.54 -2.23 -19.44
CA ILE A 146 26.32 -3.08 -20.62
C ILE A 146 26.40 -4.58 -20.27
N GLU A 147 27.37 -4.95 -19.43
CA GLU A 147 27.65 -6.37 -19.14
C GLU A 147 26.54 -7.06 -18.31
N VAL A 148 25.84 -6.33 -17.44
CA VAL A 148 24.88 -6.89 -16.49
C VAL A 148 23.43 -6.61 -16.90
N THR A 149 23.15 -5.36 -17.29
CA THR A 149 21.78 -4.91 -17.58
C THR A 149 21.51 -4.74 -19.07
N ASN A 150 22.55 -4.88 -19.93
CA ASN A 150 22.51 -4.53 -21.34
C ASN A 150 22.14 -3.04 -21.58
N ALA A 151 22.45 -2.20 -20.59
CA ALA A 151 22.21 -0.76 -20.57
C ALA A 151 20.74 -0.42 -20.96
N ARG A 152 20.53 0.55 -21.84
CA ARG A 152 19.20 0.99 -22.26
C ARG A 152 18.40 -0.05 -23.07
N ARG A 153 19.05 -1.08 -23.63
CA ARG A 153 18.35 -2.14 -24.37
C ARG A 153 17.59 -3.08 -23.44
N GLY A 154 18.05 -3.22 -22.19
CA GLY A 154 17.49 -4.15 -21.23
C GLY A 154 17.73 -5.62 -21.59
N LEU A 155 17.12 -6.50 -20.83
CA LEU A 155 17.20 -7.96 -21.01
C LEU A 155 15.88 -8.51 -21.56
N ALA A 156 15.96 -9.14 -22.72
CA ALA A 156 14.84 -9.78 -23.42
C ALA A 156 15.39 -10.90 -24.35
N PRO A 157 14.57 -11.92 -24.75
CA PRO A 157 13.22 -12.21 -24.28
C PRO A 157 13.23 -13.04 -22.99
N ILE A 158 12.32 -12.73 -22.06
CA ILE A 158 12.11 -13.52 -20.85
C ILE A 158 10.87 -14.40 -21.07
N LYS A 159 11.08 -15.70 -21.18
CA LYS A 159 10.01 -16.66 -21.51
C LYS A 159 9.28 -17.11 -20.24
N LYS A 160 7.96 -17.10 -20.30
CA LYS A 160 7.13 -17.74 -19.27
C LYS A 160 7.28 -19.26 -19.40
N PRO A 161 7.43 -20.00 -18.28
CA PRO A 161 7.56 -21.45 -18.36
C PRO A 161 6.22 -22.12 -18.70
N ASP A 162 6.31 -23.22 -19.40
CA ASP A 162 5.25 -24.21 -19.44
C ASP A 162 5.56 -25.25 -18.36
N LEU A 163 4.78 -25.22 -17.26
CA LEU A 163 5.00 -26.11 -16.11
C LEU A 163 4.29 -27.46 -16.27
N GLY A 164 3.78 -27.74 -17.46
CA GLY A 164 3.04 -28.97 -17.76
C GLY A 164 1.64 -29.00 -17.11
N PHE A 165 1.53 -28.67 -15.82
CA PHE A 165 0.24 -28.59 -15.11
C PHE A 165 -0.40 -27.19 -15.19
N VAL A 166 0.40 -26.14 -15.35
CA VAL A 166 -0.04 -24.74 -15.41
C VAL A 166 0.71 -24.06 -16.54
N ASN A 167 0.00 -23.78 -17.64
CA ASN A 167 0.56 -23.07 -18.77
C ASN A 167 0.50 -21.55 -18.51
N LEU A 168 1.60 -20.98 -18.03
CA LEU A 168 1.70 -19.54 -17.77
C LEU A 168 1.74 -18.69 -19.06
N ASN A 169 1.81 -19.31 -20.24
CA ASN A 169 1.67 -18.60 -21.50
C ASN A 169 0.19 -18.27 -21.81
N ASP A 170 -0.76 -19.00 -21.21
CA ASP A 170 -2.17 -18.63 -21.29
C ASP A 170 -2.45 -17.44 -20.38
N ILE A 171 -3.03 -16.39 -20.96
CA ILE A 171 -3.28 -15.11 -20.31
C ILE A 171 -4.19 -15.26 -19.09
N THR A 172 -5.22 -16.10 -19.20
CA THR A 172 -6.20 -16.32 -18.13
C THR A 172 -5.55 -17.06 -16.96
N THR A 173 -4.77 -18.08 -17.24
CA THR A 173 -4.04 -18.87 -16.23
C THR A 173 -2.99 -17.99 -15.53
N PHE A 174 -2.28 -17.16 -16.27
CA PHE A 174 -1.31 -16.20 -15.71
C PHE A 174 -1.98 -15.17 -14.80
N TYR A 175 -3.14 -14.65 -15.21
CA TYR A 175 -3.92 -13.74 -14.38
C TYR A 175 -4.30 -14.35 -13.03
N PHE A 176 -4.85 -15.58 -13.02
CA PHE A 176 -5.21 -16.26 -11.77
C PHE A 176 -4.00 -16.58 -10.90
N PHE A 177 -2.85 -16.93 -11.51
CA PHE A 177 -1.60 -17.12 -10.79
C PHE A 177 -1.17 -15.83 -10.07
N VAL A 178 -1.19 -14.69 -10.77
CA VAL A 178 -0.82 -13.38 -10.21
C VAL A 178 -1.83 -12.94 -9.14
N LEU A 179 -3.13 -13.19 -9.35
CA LEU A 179 -4.17 -12.90 -8.37
C LEU A 179 -3.96 -13.71 -7.07
N ALA A 180 -3.69 -15.01 -7.19
CA ALA A 180 -3.38 -15.86 -6.03
C ALA A 180 -2.15 -15.35 -5.27
N LEU A 181 -1.11 -14.93 -6.00
CA LEU A 181 0.11 -14.36 -5.42
C LEU A 181 -0.16 -13.02 -4.72
N ALA A 182 -0.99 -12.15 -5.31
CA ALA A 182 -1.39 -10.88 -4.71
C ALA A 182 -2.18 -11.10 -3.39
N VAL A 183 -3.12 -12.05 -3.38
CA VAL A 183 -3.85 -12.44 -2.18
C VAL A 183 -2.92 -13.01 -1.13
N LEU A 184 -1.98 -13.87 -1.51
CA LEU A 184 -0.98 -14.43 -0.60
C LEU A 184 -0.12 -13.34 0.03
N CYS A 185 0.41 -12.40 -0.75
CA CYS A 185 1.17 -11.25 -0.27
C CYS A 185 0.35 -10.38 0.70
N TYR A 186 -0.93 -10.15 0.38
CA TYR A 186 -1.83 -9.42 1.26
C TYR A 186 -2.05 -10.14 2.60
N LEU A 187 -2.31 -11.45 2.57
CA LEU A 187 -2.48 -12.25 3.77
C LEU A 187 -1.19 -12.29 4.60
N LEU A 188 -0.03 -12.40 3.95
CA LEU A 188 1.27 -12.37 4.60
C LEU A 188 1.53 -11.03 5.30
N CYS A 189 1.24 -9.90 4.64
CA CYS A 189 1.32 -8.58 5.26
C CYS A 189 0.38 -8.45 6.47
N ARG A 190 -0.85 -8.97 6.37
CA ARG A 190 -1.79 -8.97 7.50
C ARG A 190 -1.33 -9.87 8.64
N TYR A 191 -0.81 -11.03 8.33
CA TYR A 191 -0.28 -11.97 9.32
C TYR A 191 0.87 -11.32 10.09
N VAL A 192 1.88 -10.79 9.41
CA VAL A 192 3.03 -10.12 10.04
C VAL A 192 2.58 -8.92 10.87
N ALA A 193 1.61 -8.15 10.39
CA ALA A 193 1.07 -7.01 11.13
C ALA A 193 0.31 -7.41 12.41
N ALA A 194 -0.22 -8.62 12.48
CA ALA A 194 -0.94 -9.16 13.65
C ALA A 194 -0.02 -9.82 14.68
N THR A 195 1.24 -10.12 14.32
CA THR A 195 2.23 -10.70 15.25
C THR A 195 2.73 -9.67 16.27
N SER A 196 3.43 -10.15 17.30
CA SER A 196 4.13 -9.27 18.26
C SER A 196 5.15 -8.34 17.59
N PHE A 197 5.75 -8.77 16.48
CA PHE A 197 6.61 -7.92 15.65
C PHE A 197 5.82 -6.72 15.06
N GLY A 198 4.66 -6.96 14.48
CA GLY A 198 3.81 -5.91 13.93
C GLY A 198 3.28 -4.93 14.99
N LEU A 199 2.96 -5.42 16.19
CA LEU A 199 2.57 -4.58 17.33
C LEU A 199 3.73 -3.71 17.81
N ALA A 200 4.94 -4.26 17.90
CA ALA A 200 6.14 -3.50 18.25
C ALA A 200 6.45 -2.41 17.21
N LEU A 201 6.25 -2.68 15.91
CA LEU A 201 6.42 -1.69 14.86
C LEU A 201 5.45 -0.51 15.03
N GLN A 202 4.19 -0.76 15.37
CA GLN A 202 3.21 0.29 15.63
C GLN A 202 3.61 1.14 16.84
N GLY A 203 4.10 0.53 17.91
CA GLY A 203 4.65 1.25 19.06
C GLY A 203 5.84 2.13 18.68
N ILE A 204 6.75 1.62 17.84
CA ILE A 204 7.91 2.38 17.31
C ILE A 204 7.48 3.53 16.41
N ARG A 205 6.42 3.34 15.61
CA ARG A 205 5.84 4.41 14.80
C ARG A 205 5.31 5.55 15.65
N ASP A 206 4.57 5.20 16.71
CA ASP A 206 3.87 6.19 17.54
C ASP A 206 4.84 6.94 18.47
N SER A 207 5.84 6.26 19.05
CA SER A 207 6.87 6.87 19.89
C SER A 207 8.15 6.01 19.94
N PRO A 208 9.14 6.27 19.04
CA PRO A 208 10.41 5.52 19.02
C PRO A 208 11.18 5.63 20.34
N GLU A 209 11.15 6.81 20.98
CA GLU A 209 11.88 7.09 22.23
C GLU A 209 11.31 6.28 23.40
N ARG A 210 9.98 6.21 23.50
CA ARG A 210 9.29 5.42 24.51
C ARG A 210 9.58 3.93 24.37
N MET A 211 9.55 3.41 23.13
CA MET A 211 9.88 2.03 22.85
C MET A 211 11.35 1.71 23.17
N ALA A 212 12.27 2.65 22.90
CA ALA A 212 13.69 2.49 23.28
C ALA A 212 13.87 2.43 24.81
N ALA A 213 13.13 3.28 25.57
CA ALA A 213 13.14 3.24 27.04
C ALA A 213 12.60 1.92 27.61
N LEU A 214 11.67 1.26 26.91
CA LEU A 214 11.16 -0.08 27.24
C LEU A 214 12.12 -1.21 26.82
N GLY A 215 13.32 -0.90 26.29
CA GLY A 215 14.35 -1.88 25.92
C GLY A 215 14.26 -2.42 24.50
N TYR A 216 13.32 -1.94 23.68
CA TYR A 216 13.22 -2.36 22.28
C TYR A 216 14.34 -1.76 21.42
N ARG A 217 14.99 -2.59 20.60
CA ARG A 217 16.03 -2.15 19.67
C ARG A 217 15.40 -1.60 18.38
N VAL A 218 14.93 -0.35 18.40
CA VAL A 218 14.17 0.32 17.35
C VAL A 218 14.75 0.08 15.95
N ASN A 219 16.09 0.24 15.78
CA ASN A 219 16.74 0.07 14.48
C ASN A 219 16.62 -1.36 13.93
N ARG A 220 16.70 -2.39 14.78
CA ARG A 220 16.55 -3.78 14.32
C ARG A 220 15.13 -4.07 13.81
N TYR A 221 14.14 -3.55 14.51
CA TYR A 221 12.74 -3.67 14.07
C TYR A 221 12.49 -2.94 12.75
N ARG A 222 13.06 -1.73 12.58
CA ARG A 222 12.97 -0.99 11.31
C ARG A 222 13.66 -1.74 10.16
N ILE A 223 14.88 -2.26 10.38
CA ILE A 223 15.59 -3.06 9.38
C ILE A 223 14.76 -4.28 8.98
N GLY A 224 14.23 -5.03 9.93
CA GLY A 224 13.38 -6.19 9.65
C GLY A 224 12.13 -5.83 8.84
N ALA A 225 11.48 -4.72 9.17
CA ALA A 225 10.29 -4.26 8.46
C ALA A 225 10.59 -3.81 7.01
N ILE A 226 11.71 -3.10 6.80
CA ILE A 226 12.13 -2.65 5.45
C ILE A 226 12.52 -3.88 4.61
N THR A 227 13.25 -4.84 5.18
CA THR A 227 13.61 -6.09 4.50
C THR A 227 12.37 -6.92 4.14
N PHE A 228 11.40 -7.00 5.03
CA PHE A 228 10.13 -7.67 4.74
C PHE A 228 9.36 -6.97 3.61
N ALA A 229 9.26 -5.64 3.65
CA ALA A 229 8.64 -4.87 2.58
C ALA A 229 9.38 -5.04 1.24
N ALA A 230 10.71 -5.11 1.27
CA ALA A 230 11.53 -5.39 0.10
C ALA A 230 11.26 -6.80 -0.48
N PHE A 231 11.06 -7.79 0.36
CA PHE A 231 10.64 -9.13 -0.07
C PHE A 231 9.31 -9.09 -0.83
N ILE A 232 8.31 -8.37 -0.31
CA ILE A 232 7.02 -8.19 -1.00
C ILE A 232 7.19 -7.44 -2.34
N ALA A 233 7.98 -6.35 -2.35
CA ALA A 233 8.27 -5.61 -3.59
C ALA A 233 8.99 -6.48 -4.62
N SER A 234 9.91 -7.35 -4.18
CA SER A 234 10.63 -8.29 -5.05
C SER A 234 9.70 -9.28 -5.73
N ILE A 235 8.68 -9.78 -5.03
CA ILE A 235 7.63 -10.61 -5.64
C ILE A 235 6.89 -9.82 -6.73
N GLY A 236 6.55 -8.56 -6.47
CA GLY A 236 5.95 -7.68 -7.49
C GLY A 236 6.86 -7.49 -8.71
N GLY A 237 8.18 -7.37 -8.50
CA GLY A 237 9.17 -7.25 -9.57
C GLY A 237 9.29 -8.52 -10.43
N VAL A 238 9.20 -9.70 -9.83
CA VAL A 238 9.13 -10.96 -10.57
C VAL A 238 7.89 -11.01 -11.47
N VAL A 239 6.73 -10.64 -10.94
CA VAL A 239 5.49 -10.61 -11.73
C VAL A 239 5.58 -9.59 -12.87
N LEU A 240 6.14 -8.40 -12.59
CA LEU A 240 6.34 -7.35 -13.59
C LEU A 240 7.17 -7.85 -14.77
N VAL A 241 8.31 -8.50 -14.52
CA VAL A 241 9.18 -8.98 -15.60
C VAL A 241 8.55 -10.11 -16.39
N LEU A 242 7.77 -10.99 -15.76
CA LEU A 242 7.03 -12.04 -16.44
C LEU A 242 5.87 -11.48 -17.28
N ASP A 243 5.25 -10.40 -16.84
CA ASP A 243 4.18 -9.71 -17.58
C ASP A 243 4.73 -9.04 -18.84
N ARG A 244 5.80 -8.23 -18.70
CA ARG A 244 6.41 -7.49 -19.81
C ARG A 244 7.29 -8.33 -20.73
N ALA A 245 7.67 -9.54 -20.30
CA ALA A 245 8.62 -10.44 -20.99
C ALA A 245 9.99 -9.77 -21.27
N GLN A 246 10.27 -8.64 -20.67
CA GLN A 246 11.51 -7.87 -20.75
C GLN A 246 11.70 -7.02 -19.50
N VAL A 247 12.92 -6.62 -19.22
CA VAL A 247 13.26 -5.63 -18.20
C VAL A 247 14.17 -4.57 -18.80
N ASP A 248 13.81 -3.31 -18.61
CA ASP A 248 14.52 -2.12 -19.05
C ASP A 248 14.75 -1.16 -17.86
N PRO A 249 15.67 -0.18 -17.98
CA PRO A 249 15.94 0.77 -16.90
C PRO A 249 14.71 1.62 -16.51
N ASP A 250 13.71 1.78 -17.38
CA ASP A 250 12.54 2.61 -17.10
C ASP A 250 11.70 2.06 -15.94
N VAL A 251 11.80 0.75 -15.66
CA VAL A 251 11.18 0.10 -14.48
C VAL A 251 11.64 0.72 -13.17
N VAL A 252 12.88 1.19 -13.10
CA VAL A 252 13.49 1.80 -11.89
C VAL A 252 13.59 3.32 -12.00
N SER A 253 12.98 3.93 -13.00
CA SER A 253 12.98 5.37 -13.21
C SER A 253 12.24 6.12 -12.10
N LEU A 254 12.48 7.43 -12.05
CA LEU A 254 11.71 8.32 -11.15
C LEU A 254 10.22 8.27 -11.48
N GLY A 255 9.86 8.17 -12.78
CA GLY A 255 8.47 8.04 -13.22
C GLY A 255 7.78 6.83 -12.59
N SER A 256 8.37 5.64 -12.73
CA SER A 256 7.84 4.41 -12.12
C SER A 256 7.75 4.49 -10.59
N THR A 257 8.70 5.19 -9.95
CA THR A 257 8.65 5.44 -8.49
C THR A 257 7.46 6.32 -8.11
N LEU A 258 7.18 7.36 -8.91
CA LEU A 258 6.03 8.24 -8.70
C LEU A 258 4.71 7.52 -8.98
N ASP A 259 4.62 6.67 -9.99
CA ASP A 259 3.42 5.87 -10.28
C ASP A 259 3.05 4.97 -9.08
N ILE A 260 4.03 4.32 -8.46
CA ILE A 260 3.80 3.50 -7.26
C ILE A 260 3.33 4.37 -6.07
N LEU A 261 3.88 5.56 -5.91
CA LEU A 261 3.44 6.51 -4.91
C LEU A 261 1.99 6.98 -5.17
N VAL A 262 1.68 7.31 -6.42
CA VAL A 262 0.33 7.71 -6.86
C VAL A 262 -0.68 6.60 -6.57
N VAL A 263 -0.36 5.35 -6.92
CA VAL A 263 -1.17 4.17 -6.58
C VAL A 263 -1.43 4.07 -5.09
N ALA A 264 -0.40 4.25 -4.27
CA ALA A 264 -0.52 4.17 -2.81
C ALA A 264 -1.41 5.28 -2.24
N VAL A 265 -1.31 6.50 -2.79
CA VAL A 265 -2.11 7.66 -2.37
C VAL A 265 -3.56 7.52 -2.82
N ILE A 266 -3.80 7.21 -4.10
CA ILE A 266 -5.16 7.00 -4.65
C ILE A 266 -5.86 5.86 -3.91
N GLY A 267 -5.15 4.75 -3.68
CA GLY A 267 -5.68 3.61 -2.94
C GLY A 267 -5.93 3.89 -1.46
N GLY A 268 -5.18 4.83 -0.90
CA GLY A 268 -5.18 5.23 0.51
C GLY A 268 -4.04 4.63 1.30
N ILE A 269 -3.10 5.48 1.69
CA ILE A 269 -1.86 5.14 2.42
C ILE A 269 -2.13 4.39 3.76
N GLY A 270 -3.33 4.49 4.30
CA GLY A 270 -3.76 3.77 5.50
C GLY A 270 -4.38 2.39 5.26
N SER A 271 -4.54 1.93 4.02
CA SER A 271 -5.26 0.68 3.69
C SER A 271 -4.42 -0.23 2.79
N LEU A 272 -3.94 -1.36 3.34
CA LEU A 272 -3.17 -2.35 2.56
C LEU A 272 -3.88 -2.83 1.31
N GLY A 273 -5.19 -2.91 1.36
CA GLY A 273 -5.92 -3.42 0.23
C GLY A 273 -6.47 -2.35 -0.68
N GLY A 274 -6.71 -1.16 -0.16
CA GLY A 274 -7.11 -0.01 -0.98
C GLY A 274 -6.13 0.24 -2.13
N VAL A 275 -4.88 -0.15 -1.95
CA VAL A 275 -3.81 -0.01 -2.96
C VAL A 275 -4.14 -0.73 -4.27
N PHE A 276 -4.79 -1.89 -4.23
CA PHE A 276 -5.20 -2.59 -5.46
C PHE A 276 -6.28 -1.82 -6.22
N LEU A 277 -7.18 -1.12 -5.52
CA LEU A 277 -8.13 -0.21 -6.15
C LEU A 277 -7.42 1.00 -6.76
N GLY A 278 -6.42 1.56 -6.06
CA GLY A 278 -5.57 2.63 -6.59
C GLY A 278 -4.81 2.20 -7.84
N ALA A 279 -4.24 1.00 -7.84
CA ALA A 279 -3.55 0.42 -8.99
C ALA A 279 -4.49 0.22 -10.18
N LEU A 280 -5.72 -0.26 -9.93
CA LEU A 280 -6.72 -0.43 -10.96
C LEU A 280 -7.11 0.92 -11.58
N VAL A 281 -7.35 1.94 -10.77
CA VAL A 281 -7.69 3.30 -11.25
C VAL A 281 -6.55 3.89 -12.07
N LEU A 282 -5.30 3.82 -11.57
CA LEU A 282 -4.16 4.33 -12.34
C LEU A 282 -4.00 3.59 -13.66
N THR A 283 -4.05 2.26 -13.64
CA THR A 283 -3.88 1.44 -14.85
C THR A 283 -4.99 1.70 -15.87
N PHE A 284 -6.22 1.87 -15.40
CA PHE A 284 -7.35 2.24 -16.25
C PHE A 284 -7.12 3.63 -16.87
N LEU A 285 -6.73 4.60 -16.05
CA LEU A 285 -6.44 5.95 -16.50
C LEU A 285 -5.33 5.98 -17.56
N ASP A 286 -4.21 5.28 -17.31
CA ASP A 286 -3.09 5.22 -18.25
C ASP A 286 -3.49 4.63 -19.62
N ASN A 287 -4.31 3.56 -19.61
CA ASN A 287 -4.74 2.92 -20.86
C ASN A 287 -5.70 3.80 -21.67
N PHE A 288 -6.66 4.47 -20.99
CA PHE A 288 -7.62 5.31 -21.70
C PHE A 288 -7.09 6.71 -21.98
N ALA A 289 -6.19 7.25 -21.16
CA ALA A 289 -5.60 8.56 -21.41
C ALA A 289 -4.71 8.60 -22.66
N GLN A 290 -4.07 7.49 -23.01
CA GLN A 290 -3.27 7.37 -24.23
C GLN A 290 -4.11 7.51 -25.50
N ASP A 291 -5.39 7.12 -25.46
CA ASP A 291 -6.30 7.26 -26.61
C ASP A 291 -6.70 8.72 -26.85
N PHE A 292 -6.62 9.59 -25.82
CA PHE A 292 -7.06 10.99 -25.91
C PHE A 292 -5.91 11.97 -26.14
N THR A 293 -4.70 11.66 -25.70
CA THR A 293 -3.58 12.60 -25.77
C THR A 293 -2.22 11.92 -25.67
N ASP A 294 -1.27 12.38 -26.49
CA ASP A 294 0.15 11.97 -26.40
C ASP A 294 0.80 12.40 -25.07
N ARG A 295 0.17 13.34 -24.36
CA ARG A 295 0.65 13.85 -23.06
C ARG A 295 -0.11 13.23 -21.87
N TYR A 296 -0.42 11.94 -21.94
CA TYR A 296 -1.16 11.21 -20.90
C TYR A 296 -0.55 11.33 -19.49
N GLN A 297 0.78 11.45 -19.37
CA GLN A 297 1.45 11.65 -18.08
C GLN A 297 1.02 12.96 -17.39
N SER A 298 0.78 14.03 -18.14
CA SER A 298 0.27 15.29 -17.58
C SER A 298 -1.17 15.11 -17.09
N LEU A 299 -1.98 14.33 -17.81
CA LEU A 299 -3.36 14.02 -17.38
C LEU A 299 -3.35 13.21 -16.07
N THR A 300 -2.49 12.20 -15.98
CA THR A 300 -2.31 11.40 -14.74
C THR A 300 -1.90 12.29 -13.57
N GLY A 301 -1.01 13.27 -13.78
CA GLY A 301 -0.62 14.24 -12.78
C GLY A 301 -1.79 15.14 -12.32
N VAL A 302 -2.62 15.61 -13.23
CA VAL A 302 -3.82 16.40 -12.89
C VAL A 302 -4.82 15.58 -12.09
N VAL A 303 -5.10 14.34 -12.50
CA VAL A 303 -6.00 13.43 -11.76
C VAL A 303 -5.46 13.16 -10.38
N PHE A 304 -4.13 12.96 -10.24
CA PHE A 304 -3.50 12.79 -8.94
C PHE A 304 -3.73 13.99 -8.02
N ILE A 305 -3.55 15.22 -8.52
CA ILE A 305 -3.81 16.45 -7.76
C ILE A 305 -5.29 16.51 -7.33
N ILE A 306 -6.21 16.22 -8.24
CA ILE A 306 -7.65 16.19 -7.95
C ILE A 306 -7.96 15.18 -6.84
N VAL A 307 -7.43 13.95 -6.95
CA VAL A 307 -7.65 12.92 -5.92
C VAL A 307 -7.06 13.35 -4.58
N LEU A 308 -5.86 13.96 -4.56
CA LEU A 308 -5.22 14.43 -3.34
C LEU A 308 -6.05 15.54 -2.65
N LEU A 309 -6.66 16.43 -3.43
CA LEU A 309 -7.49 17.53 -2.90
C LEU A 309 -8.83 17.03 -2.36
N PHE A 310 -9.51 16.12 -3.08
CA PHE A 310 -10.86 15.68 -2.75
C PHE A 310 -10.91 14.42 -1.88
N ALA A 311 -9.90 13.55 -1.95
CA ALA A 311 -9.84 12.30 -1.20
C ALA A 311 -8.48 12.09 -0.51
N PRO A 312 -8.10 12.94 0.47
CA PRO A 312 -6.79 12.85 1.13
C PRO A 312 -6.58 11.53 1.91
N ALA A 313 -7.66 10.79 2.20
CA ALA A 313 -7.59 9.46 2.79
C ALA A 313 -7.60 8.32 1.75
N GLY A 314 -7.58 8.65 0.46
CA GLY A 314 -7.70 7.72 -0.66
C GLY A 314 -9.10 7.11 -0.82
N ILE A 315 -9.30 6.35 -1.89
CA ILE A 315 -10.60 5.72 -2.22
C ILE A 315 -11.08 4.81 -1.07
N ALA A 316 -10.19 4.03 -0.48
CA ALA A 316 -10.52 3.16 0.65
C ALA A 316 -10.85 3.93 1.96
N GLY A 317 -10.49 5.21 2.04
CA GLY A 317 -10.79 6.11 3.16
C GLY A 317 -12.14 6.82 3.05
N ILE A 318 -12.70 6.97 1.85
CA ILE A 318 -13.96 7.68 1.60
C ILE A 318 -15.10 7.09 2.45
N GLY A 319 -15.23 5.79 2.50
CA GLY A 319 -16.26 5.12 3.33
C GLY A 319 -16.18 5.47 4.82
N LYS A 320 -14.97 5.66 5.35
CA LYS A 320 -14.75 6.08 6.75
C LYS A 320 -15.02 7.57 6.98
N GLN A 321 -14.73 8.41 5.99
CA GLN A 321 -15.02 9.85 6.04
C GLN A 321 -16.52 10.11 5.97
N VAL A 322 -17.21 9.51 5.01
CA VAL A 322 -18.68 9.63 4.86
C VAL A 322 -19.37 9.17 6.15
N LYS A 323 -18.93 8.07 6.75
CA LYS A 323 -19.50 7.61 8.02
C LYS A 323 -19.25 8.59 9.17
N ARG A 324 -18.06 9.18 9.29
CA ARG A 324 -17.78 10.20 10.32
C ARG A 324 -18.66 11.43 10.16
N VAL A 325 -18.92 11.85 8.92
CA VAL A 325 -19.83 12.98 8.64
C VAL A 325 -21.27 12.63 9.02
N ILE A 326 -21.73 11.43 8.67
CA ILE A 326 -23.05 10.94 9.02
C ILE A 326 -23.22 10.80 10.55
N ASP A 327 -22.21 10.24 11.23
CA ASP A 327 -22.22 10.09 12.69
C ASP A 327 -22.16 11.45 13.42
N ARG A 328 -21.45 12.45 12.88
CA ARG A 328 -21.50 13.84 13.39
C ARG A 328 -22.86 14.46 13.23
N ARG A 329 -23.47 14.38 12.04
CA ARG A 329 -24.84 14.89 11.83
C ARG A 329 -25.86 14.18 12.71
N ARG A 330 -25.71 12.87 12.94
CA ARG A 330 -26.58 12.11 13.81
C ARG A 330 -26.48 12.53 15.28
N LYS A 331 -25.26 12.85 15.73
CA LYS A 331 -25.02 13.41 17.07
C LYS A 331 -25.57 14.82 17.22
N GLU A 332 -25.42 15.68 16.22
CA GLU A 332 -26.01 17.02 16.22
C GLU A 332 -27.55 16.95 16.26
N LEU A 333 -28.16 16.07 15.46
CA LEU A 333 -29.60 15.86 15.48
C LEU A 333 -30.11 15.27 16.80
N SER A 334 -29.33 14.38 17.45
CA SER A 334 -29.70 13.85 18.78
C SER A 334 -29.55 14.90 19.89
N PHE A 335 -28.67 15.87 19.74
CA PHE A 335 -28.53 16.98 20.68
C PHE A 335 -29.73 17.96 20.59
N PHE A 336 -30.29 18.15 19.40
CA PHE A 336 -31.50 18.95 19.19
C PHE A 336 -32.80 18.21 19.56
N SER A 337 -32.81 16.88 19.66
CA SER A 337 -33.99 16.09 20.00
C SER A 337 -34.11 15.78 21.50
N VAL A 338 -33.08 16.01 22.32
CA VAL A 338 -33.07 15.88 23.77
C VAL A 338 -32.96 17.29 24.38
N GLY A 339 -33.81 18.18 23.92
CA GLY A 339 -34.18 19.39 24.66
C GLY A 339 -35.27 18.98 25.66
N ASP A 340 -34.86 18.50 26.83
CA ASP A 340 -35.76 18.29 27.96
C ASP A 340 -36.27 19.70 28.40
N PRO A 341 -37.57 19.97 28.37
CA PRO A 341 -38.15 21.27 28.72
C PRO A 341 -38.00 21.65 30.21
N GLN A 342 -37.32 20.85 31.02
CA GLN A 342 -37.25 21.04 32.49
C GLN A 342 -35.88 21.42 33.05
N GLN A 343 -34.91 21.78 32.25
CA GLN A 343 -33.72 22.45 32.78
C GLN A 343 -33.86 23.97 32.65
N GLU A 344 -34.49 24.59 33.64
CA GLU A 344 -34.39 26.03 33.84
C GLU A 344 -32.94 26.47 33.93
N PRO A 345 -32.54 27.56 33.24
CA PRO A 345 -31.16 28.06 33.26
C PRO A 345 -30.77 28.42 34.71
N PRO A 346 -29.56 28.16 35.16
CA PRO A 346 -29.09 28.38 36.53
C PRO A 346 -29.20 29.84 37.00
N ALA A 347 -29.53 30.78 36.10
CA ALA A 347 -29.82 32.18 36.44
C ALA A 347 -31.18 32.38 37.10
N ALA A 348 -32.16 31.50 36.95
CA ALA A 348 -33.47 31.62 37.58
C ALA A 348 -33.44 31.18 39.06
N GLN A 349 -32.66 30.17 39.40
CA GLN A 349 -32.51 29.71 40.79
C GLN A 349 -31.77 30.71 41.71
N SER A 350 -30.80 31.43 41.15
CA SER A 350 -30.08 32.48 41.92
C SER A 350 -30.94 33.71 42.20
N ALA A 351 -31.96 34.02 41.39
CA ALA A 351 -32.89 35.13 41.61
C ALA A 351 -33.94 34.80 42.70
N GLU A 352 -34.44 33.58 42.77
CA GLU A 352 -35.37 33.15 43.81
C GLU A 352 -34.72 33.04 45.20
N GLU A 353 -33.46 32.57 45.30
CA GLU A 353 -32.72 32.55 46.56
C GLU A 353 -32.43 33.98 47.08
N ALA A 354 -32.18 34.95 46.19
CA ALA A 354 -31.96 36.35 46.56
C ALA A 354 -33.25 37.01 47.10
N ILE A 355 -34.41 36.67 46.55
CA ILE A 355 -35.71 37.21 47.00
C ILE A 355 -36.12 36.60 48.35
N THR A 356 -35.80 35.33 48.58
CA THR A 356 -36.15 34.63 49.85
C THR A 356 -35.25 35.14 51.01
N LYS A 357 -33.99 35.47 50.77
CA LYS A 357 -33.09 36.06 51.80
C LYS A 357 -33.38 37.53 52.12
N GLY A 358 -34.00 38.26 51.18
CA GLY A 358 -34.39 39.68 51.42
C GLY A 358 -35.67 39.89 52.27
N LYS A 359 -36.45 38.80 52.52
CA LYS A 359 -37.66 38.87 53.38
C LYS A 359 -37.44 38.46 54.84
N GLN A 360 -36.24 38.12 55.23
CA GLN A 360 -35.88 37.73 56.60
C GLN A 360 -34.97 38.74 57.36
N GLN A 361 -34.82 39.93 56.84
CA GLN A 361 -34.22 41.10 57.62
C GLN A 361 -35.28 42.17 57.88
#